data_a96b4d057605f6a445cba901a590ba6a
#
_entry.id   a96b4d057605f6a445cba901a590ba6a
#
_cell.length_a   1.000
_cell.length_b   1.000
_cell.length_c   1.000
_cell.angle_alpha   90.00
_cell.angle_beta   90.00
_cell.angle_gamma   90.00
#
_symmetry.space_group_name_H-M   'P 1'
#
loop_
_entity.id
_entity.type
_entity.pdbx_description
1 polymer ?
#
loop_
_entity_poly.entity_id
_entity_poly.type
_entity_poly.pdbx_seq_one_letter_code
_entity_poly.pdbx_strand_id
1 'polypeptide(L)'
;MRLRRSLSTLPLVFVLYFNVSGGPFTIESLVADVGPGLALLILVAIPLLWSLPETLIVAELASMLPEEGGYYRWVHRAFGPFWAFQNGWWTWVYSLVDMAIYPVLFNQYLGFFFPNLGTAARWGVSLAVIWGATAINLRGARPVGRSSILCGLFVMAGFMALTLAALPHANHAPWSPFLAPGKNPLGALGLGLSIALWNYIGWDNASTVQGEVIDPSRTYPRALAFALPLVTAGYLVSALSAAAASDWSKWHEGGWPDIALAAAGALGRPLAIWLALAGMVSALALFNALLLSYSRIPLAMASDGLLPRFLAATDSRGTPANAVLVSAAFYSLFALVSFSGLVVADVLLYAMALLLEFGSLILLRRREPALRGAYRIPLGLGAVTALAAVPAVVLLVIVGLSLQDPEYGTPAIVSALLGAGLGPPLYWLATRFKREPLGDRSSE
;
A
#
# COMPACT_ATOMS: atom_id res chain seq x y z
N MET A 1 22.98 12.97 9.53
CA MET A 1 21.58 13.31 9.68
C MET A 1 20.95 12.38 10.73
N ARG A 2 20.37 12.88 11.83
CA ARG A 2 19.76 12.02 12.85
C ARG A 2 18.24 12.23 12.83
N LEU A 3 17.51 11.31 12.23
CA LEU A 3 16.06 11.22 12.35
C LEU A 3 15.68 10.82 13.79
N ARG A 4 14.51 11.25 14.26
CA ARG A 4 14.08 10.98 15.63
C ARG A 4 13.34 9.64 15.67
N ARG A 5 13.95 8.61 16.27
CA ARG A 5 13.29 7.32 16.52
C ARG A 5 12.11 7.49 17.47
N SER A 6 10.90 7.23 16.98
CA SER A 6 9.66 7.50 17.73
C SER A 6 8.55 6.46 17.50
N LEU A 7 8.67 5.59 16.49
CA LEU A 7 7.71 4.54 16.20
C LEU A 7 8.10 3.24 16.92
N SER A 8 7.27 2.79 17.86
CA SER A 8 7.32 1.47 18.48
C SER A 8 6.47 0.46 17.70
N THR A 9 6.38 -0.79 18.14
CA THR A 9 5.68 -1.87 17.43
C THR A 9 4.22 -1.53 17.14
N LEU A 10 3.43 -1.09 18.11
CA LEU A 10 2.00 -0.87 17.90
C LEU A 10 1.70 0.26 16.90
N PRO A 11 2.30 1.48 16.99
CA PRO A 11 2.16 2.47 15.94
C PRO A 11 2.58 1.96 14.55
N LEU A 12 3.66 1.16 14.49
CA LEU A 12 4.15 0.62 13.22
C LEU A 12 3.18 -0.43 12.63
N VAL A 13 2.54 -1.27 13.45
CA VAL A 13 1.48 -2.19 13.00
C VAL A 13 0.36 -1.42 12.30
N PHE A 14 -0.10 -0.30 12.88
CA PHE A 14 -1.17 0.49 12.28
C PHE A 14 -0.70 1.35 11.09
N VAL A 15 0.56 1.76 11.03
CA VAL A 15 1.14 2.36 9.83
C VAL A 15 1.18 1.33 8.70
N LEU A 16 1.65 0.10 8.96
CA LEU A 16 1.61 -1.01 8.00
C LEU A 16 0.18 -1.35 7.57
N TYR A 17 -0.74 -1.40 8.53
CA TYR A 17 -2.17 -1.61 8.24
C TYR A 17 -2.71 -0.59 7.23
N PHE A 18 -2.35 0.70 7.36
CA PHE A 18 -2.76 1.73 6.40
C PHE A 18 -1.83 1.83 5.17
N ASN A 19 -0.65 1.28 5.18
CA ASN A 19 0.16 1.18 3.97
C ASN A 19 -0.35 0.08 3.02
N VAL A 20 -1.11 -0.88 3.54
CA VAL A 20 -1.60 -2.04 2.78
C VAL A 20 -3.11 -2.00 2.56
N SER A 21 -3.90 -1.73 3.60
CA SER A 21 -5.32 -2.08 3.60
C SER A 21 -6.26 -0.92 3.94
N GLY A 22 -6.06 -0.30 5.09
CA GLY A 22 -7.02 0.67 5.64
C GLY A 22 -8.39 0.12 6.03
N GLY A 23 -8.64 -1.18 5.89
CA GLY A 23 -9.91 -1.86 6.12
C GLY A 23 -10.46 -2.53 4.88
N PRO A 24 -11.59 -3.26 4.95
CA PRO A 24 -12.12 -4.05 3.84
C PRO A 24 -12.82 -3.20 2.75
N PHE A 25 -12.46 -1.93 2.64
CA PHE A 25 -12.93 -1.06 1.58
C PHE A 25 -12.38 -1.55 0.23
N THR A 26 -13.24 -1.53 -0.81
CA THR A 26 -13.03 -2.13 -2.14
C THR A 26 -13.18 -3.67 -2.23
N ILE A 27 -13.26 -4.40 -1.10
CA ILE A 27 -13.53 -5.84 -1.11
C ILE A 27 -14.98 -6.13 -1.55
N GLU A 28 -15.90 -5.21 -1.31
CA GLU A 28 -17.28 -5.31 -1.78
C GLU A 28 -17.36 -5.36 -3.32
N SER A 29 -16.52 -4.61 -4.03
CA SER A 29 -16.46 -4.68 -5.49
C SER A 29 -15.90 -6.00 -5.97
N LEU A 30 -14.88 -6.54 -5.29
CA LEU A 30 -14.36 -7.87 -5.60
C LEU A 30 -15.47 -8.93 -5.54
N VAL A 31 -16.28 -8.94 -4.46
CA VAL A 31 -17.39 -9.90 -4.31
C VAL A 31 -18.45 -9.70 -5.40
N ALA A 32 -18.82 -8.45 -5.69
CA ALA A 32 -19.81 -8.11 -6.71
C ALA A 32 -19.39 -8.53 -8.12
N ASP A 33 -18.12 -8.34 -8.44
CA ASP A 33 -17.60 -8.55 -9.80
C ASP A 33 -17.35 -10.00 -10.14
N VAL A 34 -16.84 -10.80 -9.20
CA VAL A 34 -16.43 -12.18 -9.49
C VAL A 34 -17.32 -13.24 -8.84
N GLY A 35 -18.17 -12.86 -7.90
CA GLY A 35 -19.00 -13.76 -7.09
C GLY A 35 -18.34 -14.12 -5.76
N PRO A 36 -19.18 -14.40 -4.73
CA PRO A 36 -18.71 -14.55 -3.35
C PRO A 36 -17.74 -15.74 -3.17
N GLY A 37 -17.95 -16.88 -3.79
CA GLY A 37 -17.10 -18.07 -3.62
C GLY A 37 -15.70 -17.84 -4.18
N LEU A 38 -15.58 -17.31 -5.39
CA LEU A 38 -14.28 -17.00 -6.01
C LEU A 38 -13.58 -15.87 -5.25
N ALA A 39 -14.31 -14.83 -4.85
CA ALA A 39 -13.76 -13.73 -4.03
C ALA A 39 -13.13 -14.24 -2.73
N LEU A 40 -13.85 -15.07 -1.97
CA LEU A 40 -13.35 -15.66 -0.72
C LEU A 40 -12.14 -16.55 -0.95
N LEU A 41 -12.13 -17.35 -2.02
CA LEU A 41 -10.96 -18.17 -2.38
C LEU A 41 -9.74 -17.28 -2.64
N ILE A 42 -9.90 -16.21 -3.40
CA ILE A 42 -8.82 -15.26 -3.72
C ILE A 42 -8.34 -14.54 -2.46
N LEU A 43 -9.26 -14.11 -1.57
CA LEU A 43 -8.91 -13.46 -0.30
C LEU A 43 -8.13 -14.36 0.66
N VAL A 44 -8.23 -15.69 0.52
CA VAL A 44 -7.39 -16.66 1.25
C VAL A 44 -6.09 -16.95 0.50
N ALA A 45 -6.14 -17.07 -0.83
CA ALA A 45 -4.99 -17.45 -1.63
C ALA A 45 -3.91 -16.37 -1.71
N ILE A 46 -4.31 -15.11 -1.94
CA ILE A 46 -3.35 -13.99 -2.09
C ILE A 46 -2.49 -13.76 -0.84
N PRO A 47 -3.01 -13.75 0.39
CA PRO A 47 -2.15 -13.66 1.59
C PRO A 47 -1.09 -14.76 1.64
N LEU A 48 -1.41 -15.97 1.21
CA LEU A 48 -0.48 -17.10 1.23
C LEU A 48 0.54 -17.08 0.10
N LEU A 49 0.11 -16.68 -1.11
CA LEU A 49 0.94 -16.73 -2.32
C LEU A 49 1.70 -15.43 -2.59
N TRP A 50 1.22 -14.32 -2.05
CA TRP A 50 1.83 -13.00 -2.23
C TRP A 50 2.32 -12.42 -0.91
N SER A 51 1.40 -12.09 0.03
CA SER A 51 1.74 -11.30 1.20
C SER A 51 2.66 -12.02 2.18
N LEU A 52 2.51 -13.32 2.38
CA LEU A 52 3.38 -14.08 3.27
C LEU A 52 4.83 -14.17 2.74
N PRO A 53 5.10 -14.54 1.49
CA PRO A 53 6.43 -14.44 0.90
C PRO A 53 7.03 -13.04 0.99
N GLU A 54 6.26 -12.01 0.62
CA GLU A 54 6.68 -10.61 0.66
C GLU A 54 7.05 -10.19 2.09
N THR A 55 6.16 -10.39 3.06
CA THR A 55 6.40 -9.99 4.46
C THR A 55 7.61 -10.70 5.07
N LEU A 56 7.85 -11.97 4.74
CA LEU A 56 9.03 -12.70 5.24
C LEU A 56 10.32 -12.12 4.66
N ILE A 57 10.35 -11.84 3.34
CA ILE A 57 11.51 -11.27 2.64
C ILE A 57 11.80 -9.86 3.15
N VAL A 58 10.78 -9.01 3.21
CA VAL A 58 10.86 -7.64 3.71
C VAL A 58 11.30 -7.62 5.19
N ALA A 59 10.77 -8.53 6.03
CA ALA A 59 11.17 -8.64 7.43
C ALA A 59 12.66 -8.95 7.59
N GLU A 60 13.21 -9.84 6.77
CA GLU A 60 14.63 -10.17 6.81
C GLU A 60 15.49 -9.00 6.32
N LEU A 61 15.16 -8.40 5.17
CA LEU A 61 15.88 -7.24 4.62
C LEU A 61 15.84 -6.05 5.59
N ALA A 62 14.68 -5.75 6.15
CA ALA A 62 14.48 -4.70 7.14
C ALA A 62 15.27 -4.94 8.43
N SER A 63 15.44 -6.20 8.81
CA SER A 63 16.23 -6.60 9.97
C SER A 63 17.72 -6.53 9.70
N MET A 64 18.15 -6.88 8.48
CA MET A 64 19.57 -6.86 8.06
C MET A 64 20.10 -5.44 7.82
N LEU A 65 19.32 -4.61 7.18
CA LEU A 65 19.66 -3.24 6.77
C LEU A 65 18.60 -2.25 7.27
N PRO A 66 18.59 -1.95 8.58
CA PRO A 66 17.57 -1.12 9.22
C PRO A 66 17.85 0.38 9.03
N GLU A 67 17.97 0.82 7.78
CA GLU A 67 18.35 2.17 7.38
C GLU A 67 17.16 2.95 6.80
N GLU A 68 17.18 4.27 6.94
CA GLU A 68 16.21 5.16 6.30
C GLU A 68 16.25 5.03 4.78
N GLY A 69 15.09 4.95 4.14
CA GLY A 69 14.96 4.68 2.71
C GLY A 69 14.75 3.19 2.40
N GLY A 70 14.79 2.29 3.39
CA GLY A 70 14.38 0.88 3.32
C GLY A 70 14.78 0.17 2.03
N TYR A 71 13.79 -0.22 1.22
CA TYR A 71 14.01 -0.97 -0.03
C TYR A 71 14.97 -0.27 -1.01
N TYR A 72 15.01 1.06 -1.08
CA TYR A 72 15.99 1.78 -1.86
C TYR A 72 17.42 1.45 -1.39
N ARG A 73 17.66 1.37 -0.07
CA ARG A 73 18.96 1.01 0.51
C ARG A 73 19.32 -0.45 0.26
N TRP A 74 18.34 -1.35 0.33
CA TRP A 74 18.55 -2.77 0.07
C TRP A 74 19.00 -3.01 -1.37
N VAL A 75 18.31 -2.39 -2.34
CA VAL A 75 18.66 -2.46 -3.76
C VAL A 75 20.03 -1.79 -4.01
N HIS A 76 20.29 -0.65 -3.34
CA HIS A 76 21.60 0.02 -3.45
C HIS A 76 22.76 -0.88 -3.00
N ARG A 77 22.60 -1.57 -1.87
CA ARG A 77 23.61 -2.49 -1.34
C ARG A 77 23.82 -3.71 -2.23
N ALA A 78 22.73 -4.26 -2.77
CA ALA A 78 22.75 -5.50 -3.54
C ALA A 78 23.20 -5.27 -5.00
N PHE A 79 22.62 -4.28 -5.68
CA PHE A 79 22.75 -4.08 -7.13
C PHE A 79 23.48 -2.78 -7.52
N GLY A 80 23.77 -1.91 -6.55
CA GLY A 80 24.44 -0.64 -6.77
C GLY A 80 23.52 0.53 -7.12
N PRO A 81 24.10 1.73 -7.33
CA PRO A 81 23.36 2.99 -7.38
C PRO A 81 22.41 3.12 -8.58
N PHE A 82 22.72 2.50 -9.72
CA PHE A 82 21.85 2.54 -10.89
C PHE A 82 20.50 1.88 -10.61
N TRP A 83 20.52 0.64 -10.12
CA TRP A 83 19.29 -0.11 -9.83
C TRP A 83 18.53 0.46 -8.63
N ALA A 84 19.24 1.02 -7.63
CA ALA A 84 18.62 1.75 -6.55
C ALA A 84 17.84 2.98 -7.06
N PHE A 85 18.43 3.73 -8.00
CA PHE A 85 17.75 4.85 -8.64
C PHE A 85 16.50 4.38 -9.38
N GLN A 86 16.57 3.27 -10.15
CA GLN A 86 15.42 2.72 -10.85
C GLN A 86 14.30 2.32 -9.88
N ASN A 87 14.64 1.60 -8.80
CA ASN A 87 13.69 1.23 -7.76
C ASN A 87 13.01 2.47 -7.15
N GLY A 88 13.79 3.48 -6.72
CA GLY A 88 13.25 4.72 -6.18
C GLY A 88 12.43 5.54 -7.20
N TRP A 89 12.83 5.55 -8.48
CA TRP A 89 12.11 6.21 -9.56
C TRP A 89 10.76 5.53 -9.83
N TRP A 90 10.74 4.19 -9.97
CA TRP A 90 9.51 3.44 -10.19
C TRP A 90 8.55 3.61 -9.02
N THR A 91 9.07 3.56 -7.78
CA THR A 91 8.28 3.84 -6.58
C THR A 91 7.67 5.22 -6.61
N TRP A 92 8.44 6.23 -6.97
CA TRP A 92 7.90 7.59 -7.01
C TRP A 92 6.84 7.76 -8.10
N VAL A 93 7.04 7.15 -9.28
CA VAL A 93 6.06 7.22 -10.38
C VAL A 93 4.75 6.52 -10.01
N TYR A 94 4.80 5.28 -9.50
CA TYR A 94 3.58 4.61 -9.10
C TYR A 94 2.88 5.33 -7.94
N SER A 95 3.62 5.91 -7.00
CA SER A 95 3.01 6.65 -5.90
C SER A 95 2.18 7.85 -6.36
N LEU A 96 2.44 8.43 -7.52
CA LEU A 96 1.63 9.53 -8.07
C LEU A 96 0.21 9.06 -8.41
N VAL A 97 0.09 7.84 -8.92
CA VAL A 97 -1.20 7.21 -9.24
C VAL A 97 -1.89 6.72 -7.97
N ASP A 98 -1.20 5.92 -7.16
CA ASP A 98 -1.70 5.35 -5.91
C ASP A 98 -2.25 6.43 -4.97
N MET A 99 -1.49 7.48 -4.73
CA MET A 99 -1.89 8.57 -3.83
C MET A 99 -3.08 9.40 -4.33
N ALA A 100 -3.38 9.38 -5.64
CA ALA A 100 -4.56 10.06 -6.19
C ALA A 100 -5.86 9.30 -5.91
N ILE A 101 -5.80 7.99 -5.65
CA ILE A 101 -6.97 7.13 -5.37
C ILE A 101 -7.63 7.50 -4.04
N TYR A 102 -6.85 7.77 -2.99
CA TYR A 102 -7.40 7.98 -1.64
C TYR A 102 -8.28 9.22 -1.47
N PRO A 103 -7.97 10.40 -2.04
CA PRO A 103 -8.89 11.53 -2.06
C PRO A 103 -10.19 11.24 -2.83
N VAL A 104 -10.13 10.38 -3.87
CA VAL A 104 -11.33 9.93 -4.62
C VAL A 104 -12.16 9.02 -3.73
N LEU A 105 -11.55 8.05 -3.05
CA LEU A 105 -12.22 7.15 -2.11
C LEU A 105 -12.88 7.94 -0.96
N PHE A 106 -12.22 8.98 -0.44
CA PHE A 106 -12.81 9.88 0.54
C PHE A 106 -14.10 10.53 0.01
N ASN A 107 -14.05 11.08 -1.21
CA ASN A 107 -15.21 11.71 -1.85
C ASN A 107 -16.34 10.71 -2.15
N GLN A 108 -16.02 9.45 -2.43
CA GLN A 108 -17.01 8.39 -2.66
C GLN A 108 -17.84 8.16 -1.40
N TYR A 109 -17.20 7.97 -0.23
CA TYR A 109 -17.91 7.83 1.04
C TYR A 109 -18.57 9.12 1.52
N LEU A 110 -18.01 10.29 1.19
CA LEU A 110 -18.64 11.58 1.43
C LEU A 110 -19.96 11.72 0.66
N GLY A 111 -20.04 11.09 -0.52
CA GLY A 111 -21.25 11.05 -1.35
C GLY A 111 -22.48 10.42 -0.65
N PHE A 112 -22.26 9.56 0.35
CA PHE A 112 -23.34 9.03 1.20
C PHE A 112 -24.09 10.15 1.95
N PHE A 113 -23.36 11.19 2.39
CA PHE A 113 -23.94 12.34 3.09
C PHE A 113 -24.35 13.47 2.14
N PHE A 114 -23.61 13.65 1.05
CA PHE A 114 -23.75 14.76 0.10
C PHE A 114 -23.73 14.24 -1.35
N PRO A 115 -24.81 13.57 -1.82
CA PRO A 115 -24.84 12.91 -3.13
C PRO A 115 -24.68 13.89 -4.30
N ASN A 116 -25.12 15.14 -4.15
CA ASN A 116 -25.11 16.17 -5.17
C ASN A 116 -23.89 17.11 -5.11
N LEU A 117 -22.79 16.69 -4.50
CA LEU A 117 -21.59 17.52 -4.40
C LEU A 117 -20.98 17.73 -5.81
N GLY A 118 -20.87 18.99 -6.23
CA GLY A 118 -20.30 19.35 -7.54
C GLY A 118 -18.80 19.08 -7.65
N THR A 119 -18.28 18.95 -8.87
CA THR A 119 -16.87 18.62 -9.16
C THR A 119 -15.87 19.56 -8.46
N ALA A 120 -16.10 20.86 -8.48
CA ALA A 120 -15.23 21.83 -7.81
C ALA A 120 -15.15 21.63 -6.29
N ALA A 121 -16.29 21.30 -5.65
CA ALA A 121 -16.35 21.04 -4.23
C ALA A 121 -15.65 19.71 -3.88
N ARG A 122 -15.83 18.65 -4.69
CA ARG A 122 -15.11 17.37 -4.54
C ARG A 122 -13.60 17.57 -4.66
N TRP A 123 -13.15 18.38 -5.61
CA TRP A 123 -11.74 18.73 -5.73
C TRP A 123 -11.23 19.49 -4.52
N GLY A 124 -11.98 20.47 -4.01
CA GLY A 124 -11.65 21.19 -2.78
C GLY A 124 -11.49 20.24 -1.58
N VAL A 125 -12.38 19.23 -1.46
CA VAL A 125 -12.29 18.17 -0.45
C VAL A 125 -11.01 17.34 -0.65
N SER A 126 -10.69 16.94 -1.88
CA SER A 126 -9.46 16.20 -2.18
C SER A 126 -8.21 16.96 -1.73
N LEU A 127 -8.13 18.27 -2.02
CA LEU A 127 -7.05 19.11 -1.54
C LEU A 127 -7.02 19.19 0.00
N ALA A 128 -8.17 19.30 0.65
CA ALA A 128 -8.24 19.31 2.11
C ALA A 128 -7.72 18.01 2.74
N VAL A 129 -8.01 16.85 2.14
CA VAL A 129 -7.47 15.54 2.55
C VAL A 129 -5.95 15.52 2.39
N ILE A 130 -5.42 15.90 1.21
CA ILE A 130 -4.00 15.91 0.91
C ILE A 130 -3.24 16.83 1.88
N TRP A 131 -3.67 18.07 2.01
CA TRP A 131 -2.97 19.06 2.85
C TRP A 131 -3.20 18.87 4.34
N GLY A 132 -4.34 18.27 4.74
CA GLY A 132 -4.60 17.84 6.12
C GLY A 132 -3.62 16.72 6.56
N ALA A 133 -3.44 15.69 5.74
CA ALA A 133 -2.44 14.63 5.97
C ALA A 133 -1.01 15.20 5.92
N THR A 134 -0.73 16.11 5.00
CA THR A 134 0.56 16.81 4.91
C THR A 134 0.88 17.54 6.20
N ALA A 135 -0.08 18.27 6.77
CA ALA A 135 0.09 18.99 8.04
C ALA A 135 0.39 18.05 9.22
N ILE A 136 -0.17 16.83 9.22
CA ILE A 136 0.15 15.80 10.22
C ILE A 136 1.59 15.30 9.99
N ASN A 137 1.97 14.98 8.75
CA ASN A 137 3.30 14.49 8.37
C ASN A 137 4.41 15.49 8.70
N LEU A 138 4.18 16.79 8.51
CA LEU A 138 5.13 17.86 8.89
C LEU A 138 5.42 17.90 10.39
N ARG A 139 4.59 17.26 11.23
CA ARG A 139 4.83 17.13 12.67
C ARG A 139 5.69 15.89 13.02
N GLY A 140 6.07 15.08 12.02
CA GLY A 140 6.93 13.90 12.14
C GLY A 140 6.16 12.58 12.26
N ALA A 141 6.90 11.45 12.31
CA ALA A 141 6.33 10.11 12.29
C ALA A 141 5.47 9.76 13.53
N ARG A 142 5.77 10.33 14.70
CA ARG A 142 5.02 10.02 15.93
C ARG A 142 3.53 10.42 15.86
N PRO A 143 3.14 11.62 15.40
CA PRO A 143 1.74 11.97 15.16
C PRO A 143 1.08 11.07 14.13
N VAL A 144 1.77 10.73 13.03
CA VAL A 144 1.24 9.79 12.02
C VAL A 144 0.94 8.43 12.65
N GLY A 145 1.89 7.83 13.39
CA GLY A 145 1.67 6.54 14.04
C GLY A 145 0.54 6.55 15.08
N ARG A 146 0.38 7.67 15.82
CA ARG A 146 -0.74 7.83 16.77
C ARG A 146 -2.10 7.97 16.08
N SER A 147 -2.17 8.77 15.02
CA SER A 147 -3.40 8.90 14.24
C SER A 147 -3.76 7.59 13.57
N SER A 148 -2.78 6.82 13.06
CA SER A 148 -3.03 5.50 12.48
C SER A 148 -3.65 4.54 13.49
N ILE A 149 -3.21 4.51 14.76
CA ILE A 149 -3.85 3.69 15.80
C ILE A 149 -5.31 4.09 15.97
N LEU A 150 -5.59 5.37 16.17
CA LEU A 150 -6.96 5.85 16.40
C LEU A 150 -7.89 5.57 15.22
N CYS A 151 -7.43 5.90 14.00
CA CYS A 151 -8.17 5.66 12.78
C CYS A 151 -8.40 4.15 12.55
N GLY A 152 -7.37 3.32 12.73
CA GLY A 152 -7.48 1.87 12.55
C GLY A 152 -8.45 1.23 13.54
N LEU A 153 -8.40 1.61 14.83
CA LEU A 153 -9.36 1.13 15.82
C LEU A 153 -10.78 1.57 15.48
N PHE A 154 -10.98 2.80 15.00
CA PHE A 154 -12.28 3.30 14.58
C PHE A 154 -12.87 2.52 13.40
N VAL A 155 -12.05 2.25 12.38
CA VAL A 155 -12.43 1.45 11.20
C VAL A 155 -12.74 0.01 11.60
N MET A 156 -11.83 -0.64 12.32
CA MET A 156 -11.98 -2.04 12.74
C MET A 156 -13.20 -2.24 13.65
N ALA A 157 -13.46 -1.30 14.56
CA ALA A 157 -14.65 -1.36 15.43
C ALA A 157 -15.96 -1.27 14.63
N GLY A 158 -16.01 -0.46 13.57
CA GLY A 158 -17.18 -0.38 12.67
C GLY A 158 -17.46 -1.70 11.96
N PHE A 159 -16.43 -2.34 11.39
CA PHE A 159 -16.57 -3.64 10.73
C PHE A 159 -16.84 -4.79 11.72
N MET A 160 -16.26 -4.75 12.91
CA MET A 160 -16.60 -5.72 13.96
C MET A 160 -18.05 -5.57 14.40
N ALA A 161 -18.53 -4.34 14.56
CA ALA A 161 -19.94 -4.08 14.90
C ALA A 161 -20.89 -4.54 13.77
N LEU A 162 -20.53 -4.30 12.49
CA LEU A 162 -21.27 -4.85 11.35
C LEU A 162 -21.31 -6.38 11.41
N THR A 163 -20.16 -7.03 11.60
CA THR A 163 -20.06 -8.50 11.70
C THR A 163 -21.00 -9.04 12.77
N LEU A 164 -20.95 -8.48 13.99
CA LEU A 164 -21.77 -8.92 15.10
C LEU A 164 -23.27 -8.68 14.84
N ALA A 165 -23.63 -7.54 14.23
CA ALA A 165 -25.01 -7.22 13.89
C ALA A 165 -25.56 -8.06 12.72
N ALA A 166 -24.71 -8.50 11.80
CA ALA A 166 -25.08 -9.34 10.66
C ALA A 166 -25.33 -10.80 11.04
N LEU A 167 -24.65 -11.35 12.06
CA LEU A 167 -24.77 -12.76 12.46
C LEU A 167 -26.21 -13.25 12.67
N PRO A 168 -27.12 -12.53 13.36
CA PRO A 168 -28.52 -12.97 13.54
C PRO A 168 -29.35 -12.97 12.24
N HIS A 169 -28.85 -12.29 11.19
CA HIS A 169 -29.52 -12.14 9.90
C HIS A 169 -28.93 -13.04 8.83
N ALA A 170 -27.93 -13.88 9.18
CA ALA A 170 -27.27 -14.79 8.26
C ALA A 170 -28.26 -15.86 7.76
N ASN A 171 -28.62 -15.76 6.47
CA ASN A 171 -29.59 -16.62 5.80
C ASN A 171 -29.11 -17.09 4.41
N HIS A 172 -27.91 -16.66 4.00
CA HIS A 172 -27.28 -17.05 2.76
C HIS A 172 -26.00 -17.85 3.01
N ALA A 173 -25.65 -18.73 2.09
CA ALA A 173 -24.31 -19.35 2.06
C ALA A 173 -23.31 -18.33 1.51
N PRO A 174 -22.38 -17.80 2.33
CA PRO A 174 -21.51 -16.68 1.92
C PRO A 174 -20.51 -17.02 0.84
N TRP A 175 -20.41 -18.28 0.41
CA TRP A 175 -19.55 -18.78 -0.67
C TRP A 175 -20.33 -19.17 -1.93
N SER A 176 -21.65 -18.92 -2.00
CA SER A 176 -22.50 -19.31 -3.13
C SER A 176 -23.20 -18.09 -3.74
N PRO A 177 -23.20 -17.99 -5.09
CA PRO A 177 -22.57 -18.88 -6.05
C PRO A 177 -21.03 -18.78 -6.02
N PHE A 178 -20.34 -19.80 -6.52
CA PHE A 178 -18.87 -19.75 -6.61
C PHE A 178 -18.38 -18.65 -7.56
N LEU A 179 -19.04 -18.52 -8.72
CA LEU A 179 -18.76 -17.51 -9.73
C LEU A 179 -20.03 -16.68 -9.99
N ALA A 180 -19.88 -15.40 -10.23
CA ALA A 180 -20.99 -14.52 -10.61
C ALA A 180 -21.62 -14.99 -11.94
N PRO A 181 -22.98 -15.06 -12.02
CA PRO A 181 -23.68 -15.55 -13.20
C PRO A 181 -23.26 -14.79 -14.47
N GLY A 182 -23.04 -15.52 -15.56
CA GLY A 182 -22.69 -14.96 -16.86
C GLY A 182 -21.23 -14.50 -17.04
N LYS A 183 -20.40 -14.60 -16.02
CA LYS A 183 -18.98 -14.25 -16.11
C LYS A 183 -18.13 -15.35 -16.69
N ASN A 184 -17.16 -14.99 -17.52
CA ASN A 184 -16.11 -15.91 -17.97
C ASN A 184 -15.18 -16.23 -16.79
N PRO A 185 -14.92 -17.50 -16.46
CA PRO A 185 -14.08 -17.89 -15.32
C PRO A 185 -12.66 -17.28 -15.35
N LEU A 186 -12.00 -17.28 -16.51
CA LEU A 186 -10.65 -16.71 -16.65
C LEU A 186 -10.64 -15.18 -16.50
N GLY A 187 -11.61 -14.50 -17.11
CA GLY A 187 -11.76 -13.05 -16.95
C GLY A 187 -12.08 -12.65 -15.51
N ALA A 188 -13.00 -13.38 -14.85
CA ALA A 188 -13.33 -13.16 -13.44
C ALA A 188 -12.13 -13.43 -12.53
N LEU A 189 -11.34 -14.49 -12.80
CA LEU A 189 -10.12 -14.76 -12.05
C LEU A 189 -9.10 -13.63 -12.22
N GLY A 190 -8.85 -13.18 -13.44
CA GLY A 190 -7.91 -12.07 -13.71
C GLY A 190 -8.31 -10.78 -13.01
N LEU A 191 -9.57 -10.37 -13.13
CA LEU A 191 -10.11 -9.20 -12.45
C LEU A 191 -10.03 -9.35 -10.93
N GLY A 192 -10.47 -10.50 -10.40
CA GLY A 192 -10.44 -10.76 -8.96
C GLY A 192 -9.04 -10.76 -8.37
N LEU A 193 -8.06 -11.37 -9.08
CA LEU A 193 -6.66 -11.35 -8.66
C LEU A 193 -6.09 -9.92 -8.68
N SER A 194 -6.43 -9.10 -9.67
CA SER A 194 -5.96 -7.72 -9.77
C SER A 194 -6.51 -6.85 -8.63
N ILE A 195 -7.82 -6.92 -8.35
CA ILE A 195 -8.44 -6.19 -7.23
C ILE A 195 -7.87 -6.66 -5.89
N ALA A 196 -7.77 -7.99 -5.68
CA ALA A 196 -7.24 -8.52 -4.44
C ALA A 196 -5.76 -8.18 -4.26
N LEU A 197 -4.95 -8.27 -5.32
CA LEU A 197 -3.54 -7.92 -5.24
C LEU A 197 -3.36 -6.47 -4.79
N TRP A 198 -4.09 -5.52 -5.40
CA TRP A 198 -4.04 -4.11 -4.98
C TRP A 198 -4.37 -3.93 -3.48
N ASN A 199 -5.28 -4.73 -2.93
CA ASN A 199 -5.63 -4.72 -1.51
C ASN A 199 -4.58 -5.39 -0.58
N TYR A 200 -3.57 -6.07 -1.14
CA TYR A 200 -2.58 -6.82 -0.37
C TYR A 200 -1.13 -6.42 -0.69
N ILE A 201 -0.88 -5.35 -1.48
CA ILE A 201 0.46 -4.79 -1.74
C ILE A 201 0.82 -3.73 -0.70
N GLY A 202 2.13 -3.39 -0.59
CA GLY A 202 2.63 -2.29 0.23
C GLY A 202 3.24 -2.70 1.58
N TRP A 203 3.52 -3.99 1.80
CA TRP A 203 4.17 -4.47 3.03
C TRP A 203 5.60 -3.93 3.21
N ASP A 204 6.25 -3.55 2.12
CA ASP A 204 7.58 -2.95 2.05
C ASP A 204 7.58 -1.45 2.34
N ASN A 205 6.48 -0.74 2.07
CA ASN A 205 6.41 0.72 2.08
C ASN A 205 6.90 1.35 3.41
N ALA A 206 6.50 0.80 4.56
CA ALA A 206 6.94 1.31 5.85
C ALA A 206 8.44 1.06 6.13
N SER A 207 9.15 0.28 5.30
CA SER A 207 10.60 0.08 5.45
C SER A 207 11.37 1.38 5.23
N THR A 208 10.83 2.28 4.44
CA THR A 208 11.44 3.58 4.15
C THR A 208 11.60 4.48 5.37
N VAL A 209 10.81 4.28 6.43
CA VAL A 209 10.83 5.05 7.68
C VAL A 209 11.61 4.37 8.82
N GLN A 210 12.44 3.39 8.52
CA GLN A 210 13.19 2.62 9.55
C GLN A 210 14.10 3.48 10.41
N GLY A 211 14.62 4.58 9.90
CA GLY A 211 15.39 5.55 10.67
C GLY A 211 14.59 6.18 11.82
N GLU A 212 13.25 6.18 11.73
CA GLU A 212 12.33 6.72 12.73
C GLU A 212 11.72 5.62 13.64
N VAL A 213 12.04 4.34 13.42
CA VAL A 213 11.58 3.19 14.22
C VAL A 213 12.54 2.91 15.39
N ILE A 214 11.97 2.59 16.56
CA ILE A 214 12.72 2.17 17.74
C ILE A 214 13.12 0.70 17.57
N ASP A 215 14.41 0.38 17.66
CA ASP A 215 14.98 -0.96 17.42
C ASP A 215 14.41 -1.62 16.15
N PRO A 216 14.64 -1.00 14.96
CA PRO A 216 13.96 -1.40 13.72
C PRO A 216 14.23 -2.85 13.33
N SER A 217 15.41 -3.38 13.62
CA SER A 217 15.81 -4.75 13.31
C SER A 217 14.90 -5.83 13.96
N ARG A 218 14.27 -5.50 15.08
CA ARG A 218 13.33 -6.38 15.80
C ARG A 218 11.88 -5.92 15.68
N THR A 219 11.67 -4.61 15.72
CA THR A 219 10.32 -4.02 15.71
C THR A 219 9.62 -4.23 14.37
N TYR A 220 10.34 -4.08 13.26
CA TYR A 220 9.73 -4.20 11.94
C TYR A 220 9.23 -5.63 11.63
N PRO A 221 10.04 -6.71 11.82
CA PRO A 221 9.54 -8.08 11.64
C PRO A 221 8.34 -8.41 12.53
N ARG A 222 8.35 -7.93 13.79
CA ARG A 222 7.22 -8.14 14.71
C ARG A 222 5.96 -7.42 14.22
N ALA A 223 6.11 -6.20 13.75
CA ALA A 223 4.97 -5.42 13.24
C ALA A 223 4.33 -6.09 12.02
N LEU A 224 5.12 -6.61 11.08
CA LEU A 224 4.64 -7.39 9.94
C LEU A 224 3.90 -8.66 10.37
N ALA A 225 4.44 -9.39 11.36
CA ALA A 225 3.82 -10.62 11.88
C ALA A 225 2.45 -10.39 12.53
N PHE A 226 2.17 -9.18 13.04
CA PHE A 226 0.84 -8.80 13.55
C PHE A 226 -0.05 -8.19 12.46
N ALA A 227 0.52 -7.39 11.56
CA ALA A 227 -0.27 -6.67 10.56
C ALA A 227 -0.87 -7.61 9.51
N LEU A 228 -0.12 -8.62 9.02
CA LEU A 228 -0.60 -9.56 8.01
C LEU A 228 -1.87 -10.32 8.43
N PRO A 229 -1.91 -11.02 9.58
CA PRO A 229 -3.13 -11.70 10.01
C PRO A 229 -4.26 -10.72 10.34
N LEU A 230 -3.94 -9.50 10.83
CA LEU A 230 -4.93 -8.46 11.11
C LEU A 230 -5.67 -8.03 9.84
N VAL A 231 -4.94 -7.74 8.76
CA VAL A 231 -5.50 -7.37 7.45
C VAL A 231 -6.32 -8.53 6.87
N THR A 232 -5.73 -9.72 6.82
CA THR A 232 -6.38 -10.90 6.25
C THR A 232 -7.69 -11.25 6.99
N ALA A 233 -7.66 -11.26 8.32
CA ALA A 233 -8.86 -11.51 9.13
C ALA A 233 -9.91 -10.42 8.93
N GLY A 234 -9.49 -9.15 8.87
CA GLY A 234 -10.39 -8.02 8.62
C GLY A 234 -11.15 -8.18 7.31
N TYR A 235 -10.49 -8.56 6.23
CA TYR A 235 -11.14 -8.81 4.94
C TYR A 235 -12.09 -10.00 4.98
N LEU A 236 -11.61 -11.16 5.43
CA LEU A 236 -12.38 -12.39 5.43
C LEU A 236 -13.61 -12.32 6.33
N VAL A 237 -13.45 -11.84 7.56
CA VAL A 237 -14.56 -11.77 8.52
C VAL A 237 -15.65 -10.82 8.04
N SER A 238 -15.26 -9.66 7.51
CA SER A 238 -16.22 -8.67 7.00
C SER A 238 -16.95 -9.18 5.76
N ALA A 239 -16.23 -9.76 4.78
CA ALA A 239 -16.83 -10.29 3.55
C ALA A 239 -17.77 -11.46 3.86
N LEU A 240 -17.35 -12.41 4.71
CA LEU A 240 -18.15 -13.57 5.08
C LEU A 240 -19.44 -13.17 5.80
N SER A 241 -19.36 -12.32 6.81
CA SER A 241 -20.53 -11.91 7.61
C SER A 241 -21.52 -11.11 6.78
N ALA A 242 -21.04 -10.20 5.95
CA ALA A 242 -21.89 -9.39 5.09
C ALA A 242 -22.55 -10.24 3.98
N ALA A 243 -21.83 -11.15 3.32
CA ALA A 243 -22.37 -12.02 2.29
C ALA A 243 -23.35 -13.05 2.85
N ALA A 244 -23.21 -13.46 4.12
CA ALA A 244 -24.17 -14.31 4.79
C ALA A 244 -25.51 -13.61 5.10
N ALA A 245 -25.51 -12.28 5.28
CA ALA A 245 -26.65 -11.50 5.77
C ALA A 245 -27.25 -10.55 4.73
N SER A 246 -26.68 -10.43 3.53
CA SER A 246 -27.18 -9.52 2.49
C SER A 246 -27.02 -10.10 1.09
N ASP A 247 -27.77 -9.54 0.15
CA ASP A 247 -27.73 -9.93 -1.27
C ASP A 247 -26.49 -9.32 -1.93
N TRP A 248 -25.42 -10.12 -2.10
CA TRP A 248 -24.15 -9.73 -2.70
C TRP A 248 -24.30 -9.19 -4.14
N SER A 249 -25.35 -9.58 -4.88
CA SER A 249 -25.57 -9.13 -6.26
C SER A 249 -25.89 -7.63 -6.37
N LYS A 250 -26.22 -7.00 -5.25
CA LYS A 250 -26.47 -5.56 -5.13
C LYS A 250 -25.27 -4.79 -4.61
N TRP A 251 -24.16 -5.46 -4.32
CA TRP A 251 -22.96 -4.81 -3.85
C TRP A 251 -22.31 -4.03 -4.98
N HIS A 252 -21.64 -2.94 -4.64
CA HIS A 252 -20.93 -2.06 -5.57
C HIS A 252 -19.78 -1.37 -4.84
N GLU A 253 -18.88 -0.80 -5.56
CA GLU A 253 -17.77 -0.04 -5.00
C GLU A 253 -18.27 1.12 -4.12
N GLY A 254 -17.72 1.24 -2.90
CA GLY A 254 -18.19 2.19 -1.89
C GLY A 254 -19.51 1.80 -1.20
N GLY A 255 -20.01 0.59 -1.44
CA GLY A 255 -21.32 0.08 -1.00
C GLY A 255 -21.41 -0.38 0.46
N TRP A 256 -20.35 -0.30 1.26
CA TRP A 256 -20.40 -0.75 2.66
C TRP A 256 -21.52 -0.12 3.50
N PRO A 257 -21.88 1.18 3.33
CA PRO A 257 -23.05 1.73 4.01
C PRO A 257 -24.37 1.04 3.61
N ASP A 258 -24.57 0.73 2.32
CA ASP A 258 -25.75 0.05 1.82
C ASP A 258 -25.79 -1.43 2.26
N ILE A 259 -24.65 -2.08 2.29
CA ILE A 259 -24.49 -3.43 2.84
C ILE A 259 -24.90 -3.44 4.34
N ALA A 260 -24.49 -2.45 5.11
CA ALA A 260 -24.87 -2.35 6.51
C ALA A 260 -26.38 -2.14 6.69
N LEU A 261 -27.03 -1.32 5.84
CA LEU A 261 -28.48 -1.14 5.83
C LEU A 261 -29.20 -2.46 5.56
N ALA A 262 -28.67 -3.29 4.67
CA ALA A 262 -29.28 -4.57 4.31
C ALA A 262 -29.01 -5.69 5.34
N ALA A 263 -27.79 -5.75 5.91
CA ALA A 263 -27.30 -6.88 6.69
C ALA A 263 -27.57 -6.76 8.20
N ALA A 264 -27.75 -5.55 8.75
CA ALA A 264 -27.70 -5.34 10.20
C ALA A 264 -29.06 -5.02 10.84
N GLY A 265 -30.19 -5.22 10.16
CA GLY A 265 -31.55 -5.03 10.68
C GLY A 265 -31.75 -3.65 11.32
N ALA A 266 -32.18 -3.59 12.57
CA ALA A 266 -32.43 -2.32 13.29
C ALA A 266 -31.14 -1.47 13.47
N LEU A 267 -29.96 -2.07 13.46
CA LEU A 267 -28.68 -1.38 13.57
C LEU A 267 -28.14 -0.92 12.19
N GLY A 268 -28.82 -1.23 11.08
CA GLY A 268 -28.37 -0.94 9.73
C GLY A 268 -28.04 0.53 9.52
N ARG A 269 -28.94 1.46 9.89
CA ARG A 269 -28.73 2.90 9.68
C ARG A 269 -27.58 3.50 10.52
N PRO A 270 -27.46 3.24 11.83
CA PRO A 270 -26.30 3.68 12.61
C PRO A 270 -24.97 3.14 12.05
N LEU A 271 -24.95 1.86 11.65
CA LEU A 271 -23.75 1.24 11.08
C LEU A 271 -23.42 1.77 9.69
N ALA A 272 -24.40 2.05 8.85
CA ALA A 272 -24.19 2.69 7.54
C ALA A 272 -23.50 4.06 7.69
N ILE A 273 -23.97 4.88 8.63
CA ILE A 273 -23.34 6.17 8.96
C ILE A 273 -21.90 5.94 9.46
N TRP A 274 -21.71 4.97 10.37
CA TRP A 274 -20.37 4.67 10.90
C TRP A 274 -19.43 4.21 9.80
N LEU A 275 -19.86 3.29 8.92
CA LEU A 275 -19.02 2.78 7.84
C LEU A 275 -18.73 3.83 6.76
N ALA A 276 -19.67 4.74 6.45
CA ALA A 276 -19.40 5.89 5.59
C ALA A 276 -18.30 6.78 6.20
N LEU A 277 -18.41 7.11 7.49
CA LEU A 277 -17.37 7.86 8.20
C LEU A 277 -16.05 7.07 8.27
N ALA A 278 -16.12 5.75 8.49
CA ALA A 278 -14.94 4.89 8.53
C ALA A 278 -14.22 4.83 7.18
N GLY A 279 -14.94 4.84 6.05
CA GLY A 279 -14.35 4.94 4.71
C GLY A 279 -13.61 6.26 4.49
N MET A 280 -14.21 7.38 4.92
CA MET A 280 -13.55 8.70 4.87
C MET A 280 -12.29 8.74 5.76
N VAL A 281 -12.38 8.21 6.99
CA VAL A 281 -11.25 8.12 7.93
C VAL A 281 -10.16 7.21 7.39
N SER A 282 -10.53 6.08 6.80
CA SER A 282 -9.60 5.15 6.16
C SER A 282 -8.84 5.81 5.02
N ALA A 283 -9.54 6.45 4.10
CA ALA A 283 -8.92 7.15 2.96
C ALA A 283 -7.91 8.21 3.41
N LEU A 284 -8.26 9.03 4.43
CA LEU A 284 -7.35 10.01 5.01
C LEU A 284 -6.14 9.33 5.68
N ALA A 285 -6.35 8.23 6.39
CA ALA A 285 -5.29 7.54 7.11
C ALA A 285 -4.34 6.77 6.19
N LEU A 286 -4.86 6.17 5.09
CA LEU A 286 -4.07 5.59 4.00
C LEU A 286 -3.16 6.65 3.39
N PHE A 287 -3.73 7.77 2.95
CA PHE A 287 -2.95 8.88 2.39
C PHE A 287 -1.89 9.37 3.39
N ASN A 288 -2.24 9.51 4.66
CA ASN A 288 -1.33 9.99 5.70
C ASN A 288 -0.16 9.03 5.96
N ALA A 289 -0.41 7.72 6.02
CA ALA A 289 0.61 6.69 6.25
C ALA A 289 1.52 6.50 5.03
N LEU A 290 0.95 6.50 3.82
CA LEU A 290 1.71 6.37 2.58
C LEU A 290 2.52 7.63 2.27
N LEU A 291 2.02 8.83 2.55
CA LEU A 291 2.80 10.06 2.45
C LEU A 291 4.02 10.02 3.39
N LEU A 292 3.87 9.46 4.60
CA LEU A 292 5.00 9.22 5.49
C LEU A 292 6.05 8.35 4.80
N SER A 293 5.64 7.21 4.23
CA SER A 293 6.53 6.25 3.60
C SER A 293 7.17 6.78 2.32
N TYR A 294 6.38 7.24 1.35
CA TYR A 294 6.87 7.66 0.03
C TYR A 294 7.75 8.90 0.07
N SER A 295 7.51 9.84 0.99
CA SER A 295 8.33 11.05 1.10
C SER A 295 9.78 10.78 1.56
N ARG A 296 10.09 9.58 2.09
CA ARG A 296 11.47 9.19 2.48
C ARG A 296 12.30 8.72 1.30
N ILE A 297 11.70 8.37 0.16
CA ILE A 297 12.43 8.00 -1.05
C ILE A 297 13.16 9.20 -1.67
N PRO A 298 12.50 10.35 -1.95
CA PRO A 298 13.22 11.55 -2.39
C PRO A 298 14.29 12.00 -1.39
N LEU A 299 14.05 11.87 -0.08
CA LEU A 299 15.04 12.15 0.95
C LEU A 299 16.29 11.25 0.78
N ALA A 300 16.12 9.94 0.65
CA ALA A 300 17.21 8.99 0.52
C ALA A 300 18.01 9.21 -0.77
N MET A 301 17.31 9.38 -1.90
CA MET A 301 17.93 9.67 -3.19
C MET A 301 18.69 11.01 -3.19
N ALA A 302 18.14 12.05 -2.56
CA ALA A 302 18.82 13.34 -2.43
C ALA A 302 20.04 13.29 -1.49
N SER A 303 19.99 12.44 -0.46
CA SER A 303 21.13 12.20 0.43
C SER A 303 22.31 11.55 -0.32
N ASP A 304 22.02 10.73 -1.33
CA ASP A 304 23.03 10.12 -2.21
C ASP A 304 23.45 11.02 -3.38
N GLY A 305 22.94 12.26 -3.44
CA GLY A 305 23.27 13.24 -4.47
C GLY A 305 22.62 12.97 -5.84
N LEU A 306 21.58 12.12 -5.89
CA LEU A 306 20.83 11.75 -7.10
C LEU A 306 19.60 12.63 -7.33
N LEU A 307 19.19 13.41 -6.32
CA LEU A 307 18.16 14.44 -6.40
C LEU A 307 18.67 15.76 -5.80
N PRO A 308 17.95 16.89 -6.02
CA PRO A 308 18.35 18.18 -5.47
C PRO A 308 18.51 18.17 -3.95
N ARG A 309 19.61 18.74 -3.44
CA ARG A 309 20.01 18.70 -2.02
C ARG A 309 18.95 19.26 -1.04
N PHE A 310 18.10 20.17 -1.48
CA PHE A 310 17.06 20.73 -0.61
C PHE A 310 16.04 19.67 -0.14
N LEU A 311 15.87 18.57 -0.89
CA LEU A 311 15.04 17.43 -0.51
C LEU A 311 15.65 16.59 0.61
N ALA A 312 16.98 16.66 0.79
CA ALA A 312 17.68 15.99 1.87
C ALA A 312 17.65 16.76 3.20
N ALA A 313 17.12 17.99 3.19
CA ALA A 313 17.05 18.83 4.40
C ALA A 313 15.96 18.32 5.35
N THR A 314 16.32 18.23 6.64
CA THR A 314 15.38 17.93 7.72
C THR A 314 15.21 19.18 8.62
N ASP A 315 14.03 19.35 9.19
CA ASP A 315 13.74 20.40 10.16
C ASP A 315 14.34 20.08 11.54
N SER A 316 14.14 20.96 12.52
CA SER A 316 14.61 20.78 13.90
C SER A 316 14.05 19.55 14.61
N ARG A 317 12.97 18.96 14.10
CA ARG A 317 12.33 17.74 14.60
C ARG A 317 12.87 16.47 13.93
N GLY A 318 13.73 16.62 12.91
CA GLY A 318 14.21 15.53 12.06
C GLY A 318 13.20 15.11 10.97
N THR A 319 12.22 15.97 10.63
CA THR A 319 11.24 15.69 9.58
C THR A 319 11.75 16.19 8.24
N PRO A 320 11.67 15.43 7.12
CA PRO A 320 12.06 15.88 5.80
C PRO A 320 10.97 16.76 5.17
N ALA A 321 10.75 17.94 5.73
CA ALA A 321 9.64 18.81 5.39
C ALA A 321 9.58 19.13 3.89
N ASN A 322 10.71 19.39 3.24
CA ASN A 322 10.76 19.70 1.82
C ASN A 322 10.33 18.51 0.95
N ALA A 323 10.77 17.29 1.29
CA ALA A 323 10.36 16.09 0.56
C ALA A 323 8.84 15.84 0.72
N VAL A 324 8.30 16.03 1.92
CA VAL A 324 6.86 15.92 2.20
C VAL A 324 6.06 16.94 1.39
N LEU A 325 6.47 18.22 1.39
CA LEU A 325 5.78 19.31 0.68
C LEU A 325 5.81 19.12 -0.83
N VAL A 326 6.96 18.73 -1.39
CA VAL A 326 7.11 18.46 -2.83
C VAL A 326 6.23 17.29 -3.24
N SER A 327 6.24 16.19 -2.49
CA SER A 327 5.36 15.05 -2.75
C SER A 327 3.88 15.45 -2.72
N ALA A 328 3.44 16.20 -1.70
CA ALA A 328 2.07 16.67 -1.58
C ALA A 328 1.65 17.59 -2.74
N ALA A 329 2.55 18.45 -3.22
CA ALA A 329 2.29 19.31 -4.37
C ALA A 329 2.07 18.49 -5.66
N PHE A 330 2.91 17.47 -5.91
CA PHE A 330 2.72 16.56 -7.04
C PHE A 330 1.41 15.79 -6.93
N TYR A 331 1.09 15.20 -5.76
CA TYR A 331 -0.17 14.49 -5.53
C TYR A 331 -1.40 15.40 -5.73
N SER A 332 -1.29 16.70 -5.35
CA SER A 332 -2.36 17.68 -5.60
C SER A 332 -2.61 17.91 -7.10
N LEU A 333 -1.55 17.93 -7.92
CA LEU A 333 -1.67 18.04 -9.37
C LEU A 333 -2.30 16.77 -9.98
N PHE A 334 -1.85 15.61 -9.52
CA PHE A 334 -2.36 14.33 -10.02
C PHE A 334 -3.80 14.04 -9.58
N ALA A 335 -4.25 14.54 -8.43
CA ALA A 335 -5.65 14.42 -7.99
C ALA A 335 -6.65 15.15 -8.90
N LEU A 336 -6.18 15.98 -9.85
CA LEU A 336 -7.00 16.62 -10.90
C LEU A 336 -7.29 15.72 -12.09
N VAL A 337 -6.51 14.64 -12.27
CA VAL A 337 -6.57 13.77 -13.44
C VAL A 337 -7.37 12.51 -13.07
N SER A 338 -8.24 12.05 -13.96
CA SER A 338 -8.98 10.79 -13.78
C SER A 338 -8.08 9.62 -14.15
N PHE A 339 -7.89 8.64 -13.24
CA PHE A 339 -6.88 7.58 -13.39
C PHE A 339 -7.44 6.16 -13.49
N SER A 340 -8.72 5.98 -13.78
CA SER A 340 -9.34 4.63 -13.81
C SER A 340 -8.60 3.60 -14.68
N GLY A 341 -7.82 4.02 -15.68
CA GLY A 341 -7.01 3.13 -16.52
C GLY A 341 -5.57 2.91 -16.03
N LEU A 342 -5.10 3.60 -14.97
CA LEU A 342 -3.69 3.56 -14.56
C LEU A 342 -3.40 2.62 -13.38
N VAL A 343 -4.42 2.03 -12.75
CA VAL A 343 -4.24 1.08 -11.62
C VAL A 343 -3.40 -0.12 -12.05
N VAL A 344 -3.59 -0.63 -13.25
CA VAL A 344 -2.77 -1.75 -13.79
C VAL A 344 -1.31 -1.32 -13.98
N ALA A 345 -1.08 -0.08 -14.44
CA ALA A 345 0.28 0.46 -14.58
C ALA A 345 0.95 0.64 -13.21
N ASP A 346 0.20 1.05 -12.21
CA ASP A 346 0.61 1.16 -10.81
C ASP A 346 1.11 -0.17 -10.27
N VAL A 347 0.29 -1.22 -10.37
CA VAL A 347 0.64 -2.59 -9.94
C VAL A 347 1.89 -3.12 -10.68
N LEU A 348 2.04 -2.83 -11.97
CA LEU A 348 3.22 -3.27 -12.73
C LEU A 348 4.50 -2.58 -12.26
N LEU A 349 4.48 -1.27 -12.06
CA LEU A 349 5.65 -0.51 -11.57
C LEU A 349 6.03 -0.92 -10.15
N TYR A 350 5.03 -1.09 -9.27
CA TYR A 350 5.23 -1.63 -7.93
C TYR A 350 5.90 -3.00 -7.97
N ALA A 351 5.37 -3.91 -8.79
CA ALA A 351 5.90 -5.25 -8.90
C ALA A 351 7.34 -5.30 -9.44
N MET A 352 7.68 -4.42 -10.39
CA MET A 352 9.07 -4.28 -10.88
C MET A 352 10.02 -3.83 -9.76
N ALA A 353 9.59 -2.89 -8.93
CA ALA A 353 10.36 -2.45 -7.76
C ALA A 353 10.54 -3.59 -6.75
N LEU A 354 9.45 -4.31 -6.43
CA LEU A 354 9.45 -5.42 -5.49
C LEU A 354 10.34 -6.60 -5.94
N LEU A 355 10.38 -6.92 -7.23
CA LEU A 355 11.27 -7.95 -7.75
C LEU A 355 12.76 -7.62 -7.55
N LEU A 356 13.16 -6.35 -7.61
CA LEU A 356 14.51 -5.92 -7.24
C LEU A 356 14.78 -6.12 -5.75
N GLU A 357 13.79 -5.93 -4.90
CA GLU A 357 13.90 -6.15 -3.46
C GLU A 357 14.10 -7.63 -3.13
N PHE A 358 13.28 -8.49 -3.75
CA PHE A 358 13.43 -9.95 -3.59
C PHE A 358 14.79 -10.43 -4.10
N GLY A 359 15.23 -9.92 -5.26
CA GLY A 359 16.57 -10.16 -5.78
C GLY A 359 17.66 -9.67 -4.83
N SER A 360 17.42 -8.57 -4.11
CA SER A 360 18.37 -8.03 -3.12
C SER A 360 18.62 -9.02 -1.99
N LEU A 361 17.56 -9.64 -1.42
CA LEU A 361 17.73 -10.64 -0.38
C LEU A 361 18.56 -11.84 -0.85
N ILE A 362 18.25 -12.37 -2.04
CA ILE A 362 18.95 -13.53 -2.60
C ILE A 362 20.44 -13.18 -2.81
N LEU A 363 20.70 -12.01 -3.38
CA LEU A 363 22.06 -11.58 -3.69
C LEU A 363 22.87 -11.29 -2.43
N LEU A 364 22.30 -10.63 -1.42
CA LEU A 364 22.95 -10.35 -0.15
C LEU A 364 23.23 -11.63 0.65
N ARG A 365 22.28 -12.57 0.70
CA ARG A 365 22.52 -13.88 1.33
C ARG A 365 23.68 -14.65 0.68
N ARG A 366 23.88 -14.49 -0.65
CA ARG A 366 24.94 -15.15 -1.41
C ARG A 366 26.29 -14.44 -1.25
N ARG A 367 26.32 -13.10 -1.36
CA ARG A 367 27.57 -12.33 -1.37
C ARG A 367 28.05 -11.95 0.03
N GLU A 368 27.13 -11.73 0.96
CA GLU A 368 27.41 -11.28 2.32
C GLU A 368 26.77 -12.22 3.38
N PRO A 369 27.15 -13.49 3.44
CA PRO A 369 26.50 -14.47 4.34
C PRO A 369 26.67 -14.13 5.82
N ALA A 370 27.66 -13.30 6.17
CA ALA A 370 27.89 -12.79 7.52
C ALA A 370 26.94 -11.64 7.89
N LEU A 371 26.33 -10.95 6.92
CA LEU A 371 25.37 -9.89 7.15
C LEU A 371 24.05 -10.50 7.66
N ARG A 372 23.76 -10.29 8.92
CA ARG A 372 22.56 -10.87 9.59
C ARG A 372 21.86 -9.81 10.42
N GLY A 373 20.53 -9.82 10.35
CA GLY A 373 19.68 -9.06 11.26
C GLY A 373 19.24 -9.87 12.46
N ALA A 374 18.41 -9.27 13.31
CA ALA A 374 17.78 -9.95 14.44
C ALA A 374 16.72 -10.99 14.00
N TYR A 375 16.22 -10.87 12.78
CA TYR A 375 15.31 -11.83 12.13
C TYR A 375 15.96 -12.38 10.87
N ARG A 376 15.77 -13.68 10.64
CA ARG A 376 16.18 -14.38 9.42
C ARG A 376 15.17 -15.48 9.12
N ILE A 377 14.75 -15.61 7.86
CA ILE A 377 13.90 -16.71 7.40
C ILE A 377 14.65 -18.02 7.64
N PRO A 378 14.07 -19.00 8.36
CA PRO A 378 14.75 -20.25 8.73
C PRO A 378 14.82 -21.25 7.55
N LEU A 379 15.15 -20.74 6.36
CA LEU A 379 15.24 -21.52 5.12
C LEU A 379 16.61 -21.26 4.48
N GLY A 380 17.13 -22.30 3.79
CA GLY A 380 18.33 -22.20 2.97
C GLY A 380 18.12 -21.32 1.73
N LEU A 381 19.23 -20.94 1.06
CA LEU A 381 19.19 -20.03 -0.09
C LEU A 381 18.25 -20.51 -1.21
N GLY A 382 18.29 -21.79 -1.57
CA GLY A 382 17.41 -22.37 -2.61
C GLY A 382 15.93 -22.24 -2.27
N ALA A 383 15.55 -22.52 -1.01
CA ALA A 383 14.15 -22.42 -0.56
C ALA A 383 13.68 -20.95 -0.49
N VAL A 384 14.56 -20.01 -0.10
CA VAL A 384 14.23 -18.58 -0.15
C VAL A 384 14.10 -18.09 -1.58
N THR A 385 14.92 -18.59 -2.51
CA THR A 385 14.77 -18.25 -3.93
C THR A 385 13.44 -18.78 -4.48
N ALA A 386 13.04 -20.01 -4.10
CA ALA A 386 11.73 -20.55 -4.46
C ALA A 386 10.57 -19.72 -3.84
N LEU A 387 10.72 -19.32 -2.56
CA LEU A 387 9.74 -18.44 -1.90
C LEU A 387 9.58 -17.11 -2.65
N ALA A 388 10.68 -16.48 -3.06
CA ALA A 388 10.68 -15.22 -3.81
C ALA A 388 10.11 -15.38 -5.24
N ALA A 389 10.17 -16.57 -5.83
CA ALA A 389 9.59 -16.85 -7.14
C ALA A 389 8.06 -16.95 -7.13
N VAL A 390 7.43 -17.27 -5.98
CA VAL A 390 5.96 -17.42 -5.90
C VAL A 390 5.24 -16.11 -6.26
N PRO A 391 5.53 -14.94 -5.67
CA PRO A 391 4.90 -13.68 -6.08
C PRO A 391 5.22 -13.31 -7.53
N ALA A 392 6.42 -13.62 -8.03
CA ALA A 392 6.77 -13.37 -9.42
C ALA A 392 5.88 -14.18 -10.39
N VAL A 393 5.58 -15.44 -10.06
CA VAL A 393 4.64 -16.26 -10.83
C VAL A 393 3.22 -15.70 -10.76
N VAL A 394 2.75 -15.31 -9.58
CA VAL A 394 1.43 -14.66 -9.41
C VAL A 394 1.33 -13.42 -10.31
N LEU A 395 2.37 -12.59 -10.31
CA LEU A 395 2.42 -11.40 -11.15
C LEU A 395 2.36 -11.74 -12.64
N LEU A 396 3.14 -12.74 -13.10
CA LEU A 396 3.12 -13.18 -14.51
C LEU A 396 1.73 -13.69 -14.92
N VAL A 397 1.03 -14.39 -14.03
CA VAL A 397 -0.36 -14.82 -14.26
C VAL A 397 -1.28 -13.62 -14.40
N ILE A 398 -1.19 -12.63 -13.49
CA ILE A 398 -2.02 -11.43 -13.55
C ILE A 398 -1.74 -10.64 -14.82
N VAL A 399 -0.48 -10.41 -15.18
CA VAL A 399 -0.11 -9.72 -16.43
C VAL A 399 -0.64 -10.46 -17.64
N GLY A 400 -0.46 -11.79 -17.68
CA GLY A 400 -0.94 -12.63 -18.78
C GLY A 400 -2.48 -12.58 -18.95
N LEU A 401 -3.22 -12.53 -17.84
CA LEU A 401 -4.69 -12.39 -17.86
C LEU A 401 -5.11 -10.96 -18.23
N SER A 402 -4.41 -9.94 -17.74
CA SER A 402 -4.68 -8.53 -18.07
C SER A 402 -4.43 -8.20 -19.56
N LEU A 403 -3.47 -8.88 -20.21
CA LEU A 403 -3.24 -8.74 -21.65
C LEU A 403 -4.42 -9.18 -22.51
N GLN A 404 -5.32 -10.00 -21.95
CA GLN A 404 -6.55 -10.44 -22.64
C GLN A 404 -7.67 -9.39 -22.54
N ASP A 405 -7.50 -8.35 -21.70
CA ASP A 405 -8.44 -7.23 -21.61
C ASP A 405 -8.11 -6.18 -22.67
N PRO A 406 -8.99 -5.96 -23.68
CA PRO A 406 -8.71 -5.05 -24.77
C PRO A 406 -8.79 -3.58 -24.35
N GLU A 407 -9.47 -3.26 -23.25
CA GLU A 407 -9.75 -1.88 -22.83
C GLU A 407 -8.62 -1.31 -21.97
N TYR A 408 -8.09 -2.10 -21.05
CA TYR A 408 -7.13 -1.62 -20.03
C TYR A 408 -5.74 -2.24 -20.13
N GLY A 409 -5.59 -3.43 -20.70
CA GLY A 409 -4.34 -4.20 -20.62
C GLY A 409 -3.16 -3.55 -21.36
N THR A 410 -3.29 -3.35 -22.67
CA THR A 410 -2.20 -2.79 -23.50
C THR A 410 -1.85 -1.34 -23.14
N PRO A 411 -2.81 -0.39 -22.96
CA PRO A 411 -2.47 0.98 -22.58
C PRO A 411 -1.77 1.08 -21.22
N ALA A 412 -2.18 0.26 -20.25
CA ALA A 412 -1.57 0.25 -18.92
C ALA A 412 -0.12 -0.24 -18.97
N ILE A 413 0.15 -1.32 -19.71
CA ILE A 413 1.51 -1.86 -19.87
C ILE A 413 2.41 -0.83 -20.57
N VAL A 414 1.92 -0.20 -21.64
CA VAL A 414 2.68 0.86 -22.33
C VAL A 414 2.98 2.02 -21.40
N SER A 415 2.00 2.47 -20.59
CA SER A 415 2.19 3.54 -19.62
C SER A 415 3.23 3.18 -18.56
N ALA A 416 3.20 1.95 -18.02
CA ALA A 416 4.18 1.44 -17.08
C ALA A 416 5.58 1.39 -17.68
N LEU A 417 5.71 0.87 -18.91
CA LEU A 417 7.00 0.79 -19.61
C LEU A 417 7.56 2.18 -19.95
N LEU A 418 6.72 3.13 -20.34
CA LEU A 418 7.13 4.53 -20.56
C LEU A 418 7.58 5.17 -19.25
N GLY A 419 6.82 5.00 -18.17
CA GLY A 419 7.19 5.49 -16.84
C GLY A 419 8.51 4.89 -16.36
N ALA A 420 8.68 3.58 -16.49
CA ALA A 420 9.93 2.90 -16.13
C ALA A 420 11.10 3.32 -17.02
N GLY A 421 10.87 3.47 -18.31
CA GLY A 421 11.89 3.81 -19.31
C GLY A 421 12.49 5.22 -19.17
N LEU A 422 11.81 6.12 -18.47
CA LEU A 422 12.37 7.43 -18.12
C LEU A 422 13.45 7.36 -17.04
N GLY A 423 13.50 6.30 -16.24
CA GLY A 423 14.49 6.15 -15.17
C GLY A 423 15.95 6.18 -15.63
N PRO A 424 16.40 5.39 -16.64
CA PRO A 424 17.78 5.40 -17.13
C PRO A 424 18.27 6.76 -17.59
N PRO A 425 17.57 7.52 -18.47
CA PRO A 425 18.03 8.87 -18.86
C PRO A 425 18.05 9.85 -17.69
N LEU A 426 17.11 9.76 -16.76
CA LEU A 426 17.09 10.60 -15.57
C LEU A 426 18.25 10.27 -14.63
N TYR A 427 18.61 9.00 -14.46
CA TYR A 427 19.80 8.60 -13.71
C TYR A 427 21.08 9.20 -14.31
N TRP A 428 21.23 9.09 -15.63
CA TRP A 428 22.38 9.64 -16.32
C TRP A 428 22.46 11.18 -16.18
N LEU A 429 21.31 11.87 -16.28
CA LEU A 429 21.24 13.30 -16.03
C LEU A 429 21.63 13.64 -14.59
N ALA A 430 21.07 12.92 -13.61
CA ALA A 430 21.37 13.11 -12.20
C ALA A 430 22.86 12.91 -11.89
N THR A 431 23.51 11.91 -12.48
CA THR A 431 24.92 11.63 -12.26
C THR A 431 25.85 12.66 -12.89
N ARG A 432 25.46 13.30 -14.00
CA ARG A 432 26.21 14.41 -14.60
C ARG A 432 26.23 15.67 -13.72
N PHE A 433 25.16 15.91 -12.98
CA PHE A 433 25.06 17.04 -12.06
C PHE A 433 25.39 16.65 -10.61
N LYS A 434 25.88 15.42 -10.39
CA LYS A 434 26.27 14.95 -9.06
C LYS A 434 27.42 15.80 -8.53
N ARG A 435 27.11 16.70 -7.58
CA ARG A 435 28.08 17.34 -6.72
C ARG A 435 28.44 16.35 -5.61
N GLU A 436 29.72 16.36 -5.18
CA GLU A 436 30.21 15.44 -4.14
C GLU A 436 29.23 15.26 -2.97
N PRO A 437 29.09 14.02 -2.43
CA PRO A 437 28.26 13.78 -1.27
C PRO A 437 28.70 14.70 -0.12
N LEU A 438 27.77 15.12 0.72
CA LEU A 438 28.05 15.88 1.93
C LEU A 438 28.97 15.04 2.82
N GLY A 439 30.28 15.17 2.62
CA GLY A 439 31.28 14.55 3.45
C GLY A 439 31.06 14.94 4.91
N ASP A 440 31.23 13.96 5.76
CA ASP A 440 31.22 14.11 7.22
C ASP A 440 32.29 15.14 7.62
N ARG A 441 31.87 16.40 7.77
CA ARG A 441 32.72 17.44 8.35
C ARG A 441 32.74 17.32 9.89
N SER A 442 32.99 16.11 10.40
CA SER A 442 33.16 15.87 11.82
C SER A 442 34.57 15.36 12.18
N SER A 443 35.58 15.82 11.41
CA SER A 443 36.99 15.62 11.77
C SER A 443 37.81 16.87 11.39
N GLU A 444 37.50 18.00 12.02
CA GLU A 444 38.44 19.09 12.31
C GLU A 444 38.06 19.72 13.66
#